data_2b2b92353c75f5e03f83c122d714d186
#
_entry.id   2b2b92353c75f5e03f83c122d714d186
#
_cell.length_a   1.000
_cell.length_b   1.000
_cell.length_c   1.000
_cell.angle_alpha   90.00
_cell.angle_beta   90.00
_cell.angle_gamma   90.00
#
_symmetry.space_group_name_H-M   'P 1'
#
loop_
_entity.id
_entity.type
_entity.pdbx_description
1 polymer ?
#
loop_
_entity_poly.entity_id
_entity_poly.type
_entity_poly.pdbx_seq_one_letter_code
_entity_poly.pdbx_strand_id
1 'polypeptide(L)'
;MIAITHLSNVTGAILPVKEITDLAHSKGIIVVIDGCQGAPHLKLDMQDLDCDFYAISCHKMYGPTGLGVLYGKKKWLEELPPYQGGGGMINLSLIHI
;
A
#
# COMPACT_ATOMS: atom_id res chain seq x y z
N MET A 1 10.40 4.21 9.18
CA MET A 1 9.36 3.53 8.41
C MET A 1 8.92 2.27 9.14
N ILE A 2 7.63 2.01 9.19
CA ILE A 2 7.06 0.76 9.72
C ILE A 2 6.43 0.01 8.56
N ALA A 3 6.73 -1.29 8.43
CA ALA A 3 6.09 -2.18 7.47
C ALA A 3 5.43 -3.34 8.24
N ILE A 4 4.12 -3.48 8.09
CA ILE A 4 3.33 -4.48 8.82
C ILE A 4 2.29 -5.15 7.92
N THR A 5 1.90 -6.37 8.27
CA THR A 5 0.78 -7.06 7.61
C THR A 5 -0.57 -6.60 8.18
N HIS A 6 -1.59 -6.56 7.34
CA HIS A 6 -2.97 -6.24 7.77
C HIS A 6 -3.67 -7.49 8.34
N LEU A 7 -3.58 -8.59 7.62
CA LEU A 7 -4.16 -9.89 7.99
C LEU A 7 -3.12 -10.97 7.78
N SER A 8 -2.84 -11.75 8.81
CA SER A 8 -1.87 -12.85 8.73
C SER A 8 -2.44 -14.03 7.95
N ASN A 9 -1.69 -14.53 6.96
CA ASN A 9 -2.03 -15.74 6.24
C ASN A 9 -1.77 -17.02 7.06
N VAL A 10 -1.02 -16.92 8.14
CA VAL A 10 -0.65 -18.05 9.00
C VAL A 10 -1.64 -18.21 10.16
N THR A 11 -1.88 -17.13 10.89
CA THR A 11 -2.72 -17.17 12.11
C THR A 11 -4.14 -16.67 11.91
N GLY A 12 -4.39 -15.94 10.81
CA GLY A 12 -5.66 -15.24 10.59
C GLY A 12 -5.85 -14.00 11.46
N ALA A 13 -4.82 -13.60 12.20
CA ALA A 13 -4.89 -12.42 13.04
C ALA A 13 -5.02 -11.14 12.19
N ILE A 14 -5.95 -10.28 12.57
CA ILE A 14 -6.16 -8.96 11.98
C ILE A 14 -5.50 -7.93 12.87
N LEU A 15 -4.52 -7.19 12.34
CA LEU A 15 -3.84 -6.15 13.11
C LEU A 15 -4.64 -4.84 13.10
N PRO A 16 -4.61 -4.05 14.18
CA PRO A 16 -5.27 -2.76 14.26
C PRO A 16 -4.48 -1.69 13.50
N VAL A 17 -4.41 -1.82 12.17
CA VAL A 17 -3.51 -1.00 11.32
C VAL A 17 -3.83 0.47 11.35
N LYS A 18 -5.12 0.87 11.52
CA LYS A 18 -5.48 2.28 11.65
C LYS A 18 -4.87 2.91 12.90
N GLU A 19 -5.00 2.24 14.04
CA GLU A 19 -4.44 2.73 15.32
C GLU A 19 -2.91 2.80 15.25
N ILE A 20 -2.27 1.80 14.66
CA ILE A 20 -0.82 1.76 14.45
C ILE A 20 -0.39 2.90 13.53
N THR A 21 -1.14 3.14 12.45
CA THR A 21 -0.88 4.23 11.52
C THR A 21 -0.98 5.59 12.20
N ASP A 22 -2.04 5.82 12.96
CA ASP A 22 -2.23 7.07 13.70
C ASP A 22 -1.09 7.34 14.69
N LEU A 23 -0.68 6.30 15.43
CA LEU A 23 0.46 6.41 16.35
C LEU A 23 1.77 6.69 15.60
N ALA A 24 2.02 5.98 14.51
CA ALA A 24 3.23 6.17 13.71
C ALA A 24 3.29 7.59 13.13
N HIS A 25 2.19 8.08 12.58
CA HIS A 25 2.11 9.43 12.02
C HIS A 25 2.30 10.50 13.08
N SER A 26 1.85 10.27 14.32
CA SER A 26 2.11 11.20 15.43
C SER A 26 3.59 11.38 15.73
N LYS A 27 4.43 10.44 15.29
CA LYS A 27 5.87 10.45 15.43
C LYS A 27 6.60 10.71 14.10
N GLY A 28 5.90 11.08 13.05
CA GLY A 28 6.48 11.34 11.74
C GLY A 28 7.00 10.08 11.02
N ILE A 29 6.45 8.92 11.31
CA ILE A 29 6.90 7.64 10.76
C ILE A 29 5.99 7.23 9.59
N ILE A 30 6.59 6.88 8.45
CA ILE A 30 5.90 6.37 7.26
C ILE A 30 5.43 4.93 7.52
N VAL A 31 4.21 4.61 7.10
CA VAL A 31 3.59 3.30 7.28
C VAL A 31 3.32 2.62 5.95
N VAL A 32 3.85 1.41 5.80
CA VAL A 32 3.61 0.51 4.67
C VAL A 32 2.84 -0.70 5.16
N ILE A 33 1.71 -0.99 4.55
CA ILE A 33 0.87 -2.13 4.92
C ILE A 33 0.93 -3.20 3.84
N ASP A 34 1.26 -4.43 4.24
CA ASP A 34 1.09 -5.60 3.39
C ASP A 34 -0.38 -6.04 3.48
N GLY A 35 -1.13 -5.76 2.43
CA GLY A 35 -2.55 -6.07 2.33
C GLY A 35 -2.85 -7.29 1.47
N CYS A 36 -1.89 -8.17 1.22
CA CYS A 36 -2.09 -9.34 0.35
C CYS A 36 -3.24 -10.23 0.81
N GLN A 37 -3.43 -10.41 2.11
CA GLN A 37 -4.58 -11.12 2.65
C GLN A 37 -5.72 -10.18 3.06
N GLY A 38 -5.41 -8.95 3.46
CA GLY A 38 -6.41 -7.98 3.88
C GLY A 38 -7.32 -7.55 2.75
N ALA A 39 -6.75 -7.27 1.57
CA ALA A 39 -7.50 -6.76 0.43
C ALA A 39 -8.65 -7.68 -0.02
N PRO A 40 -8.47 -9.02 -0.18
CA PRO A 40 -9.56 -9.88 -0.60
C PRO A 40 -10.60 -10.18 0.49
N HIS A 41 -10.28 -9.98 1.76
CA HIS A 41 -11.13 -10.45 2.87
C HIS A 41 -11.73 -9.33 3.72
N LEU A 42 -11.19 -8.12 3.67
CA LEU A 42 -11.63 -7.00 4.51
C LEU A 42 -12.17 -5.86 3.66
N LYS A 43 -13.13 -5.14 4.21
CA LYS A 43 -13.56 -3.87 3.60
C LYS A 43 -12.48 -2.83 3.83
N LEU A 44 -11.96 -2.27 2.75
CA LEU A 44 -10.87 -1.30 2.79
C LEU A 44 -11.36 0.09 2.41
N ASP A 45 -10.88 1.07 3.16
CA ASP A 45 -11.00 2.48 2.83
C ASP A 45 -9.62 3.11 3.07
N MET A 46 -8.91 3.41 1.99
CA MET A 46 -7.54 3.93 2.06
C MET A 46 -7.49 5.31 2.72
N GLN A 47 -8.51 6.12 2.54
CA GLN A 47 -8.58 7.43 3.18
C GLN A 47 -8.79 7.31 4.70
N ASP A 48 -9.61 6.37 5.12
CA ASP A 48 -9.84 6.11 6.54
C ASP A 48 -8.61 5.48 7.20
N LEU A 49 -7.98 4.50 6.56
CA LEU A 49 -6.73 3.88 7.06
C LEU A 49 -5.60 4.90 7.16
N ASP A 50 -5.54 5.82 6.22
CA ASP A 50 -4.54 6.87 6.15
C ASP A 50 -3.08 6.37 6.09
N CYS A 51 -2.87 5.12 5.72
CA CYS A 51 -1.52 4.58 5.52
C CYS A 51 -0.84 5.26 4.33
N ASP A 52 0.47 5.26 4.34
CA ASP A 52 1.26 5.89 3.27
C ASP A 52 1.32 5.00 2.03
N PHE A 53 1.46 3.69 2.24
CA PHE A 53 1.47 2.69 1.18
C PHE A 53 0.70 1.44 1.59
N TYR A 54 0.04 0.81 0.61
CA TYR A 54 -0.70 -0.44 0.79
C TYR A 54 -0.43 -1.35 -0.40
N ALA A 55 0.16 -2.53 -0.15
CA ALA A 55 0.54 -3.49 -1.18
C ALA A 55 -0.50 -4.61 -1.30
N ILE A 56 -0.83 -4.97 -2.54
CA ILE A 56 -1.83 -6.01 -2.85
C ILE A 56 -1.25 -6.97 -3.86
N SER A 57 -1.49 -8.27 -3.66
CA SER A 57 -1.17 -9.31 -4.64
C SER A 57 -2.41 -9.71 -5.41
N CYS A 58 -2.37 -9.62 -6.75
CA CYS A 58 -3.56 -9.83 -7.56
C CYS A 58 -4.04 -11.29 -7.56
N HIS A 59 -3.14 -12.28 -7.47
CA HIS A 59 -3.56 -13.69 -7.49
C HIS A 59 -4.41 -14.09 -6.28
N LYS A 60 -4.34 -13.35 -5.20
CA LYS A 60 -5.17 -13.56 -4.01
C LYS A 60 -6.51 -12.80 -4.07
N MET A 61 -6.71 -11.98 -5.11
CA MET A 61 -7.93 -11.21 -5.40
C MET A 61 -8.54 -11.58 -6.74
N TYR A 62 -8.55 -12.88 -7.09
CA TYR A 62 -9.13 -13.38 -8.34
C TYR A 62 -8.43 -12.85 -9.61
N GLY A 63 -7.24 -12.29 -9.48
CA GLY A 63 -6.43 -11.82 -10.60
C GLY A 63 -5.33 -12.80 -11.00
N PRO A 64 -4.56 -12.49 -12.04
CA PRO A 64 -3.46 -13.33 -12.50
C PRO A 64 -2.28 -13.32 -11.54
N THR A 65 -1.47 -14.38 -11.58
CA THR A 65 -0.18 -14.43 -10.89
C THR A 65 0.83 -13.49 -11.56
N GLY A 66 1.81 -13.03 -10.79
CA GLY A 66 2.86 -12.14 -11.27
C GLY A 66 2.50 -10.66 -11.33
N LEU A 67 1.29 -10.30 -10.92
CA LEU A 67 0.86 -8.91 -10.80
C LEU A 67 0.60 -8.52 -9.36
N GLY A 68 0.89 -7.27 -9.06
CA GLY A 68 0.57 -6.65 -7.79
C GLY A 68 0.18 -5.19 -7.99
N VAL A 69 -0.46 -4.63 -6.98
CA VAL A 69 -0.84 -3.22 -6.94
C VAL A 69 -0.22 -2.61 -5.70
N LEU A 70 0.40 -1.47 -5.85
CA LEU A 70 0.86 -0.65 -4.75
C LEU A 70 0.04 0.65 -4.74
N TYR A 71 -0.80 0.80 -3.73
CA TYR A 71 -1.40 2.09 -3.42
C TYR A 71 -0.37 2.94 -2.69
N GLY A 72 -0.28 4.21 -3.05
CA GLY A 72 0.55 5.18 -2.34
C GLY A 72 -0.14 6.52 -2.29
N LYS A 73 0.07 7.27 -1.20
CA LYS A 73 -0.39 8.65 -1.14
C LYS A 73 0.25 9.48 -2.24
N LYS A 74 -0.53 10.35 -2.87
CA LYS A 74 -0.08 11.19 -3.98
C LYS A 74 1.21 11.95 -3.65
N LYS A 75 1.30 12.52 -2.45
CA LYS A 75 2.48 13.27 -2.02
C LYS A 75 3.78 12.45 -2.08
N TRP A 76 3.72 11.16 -1.74
CA TRP A 76 4.88 10.28 -1.80
C TRP A 76 5.20 9.85 -3.23
N LEU A 77 4.16 9.57 -4.03
CA LEU A 77 4.34 9.19 -5.43
C LEU A 77 4.96 10.33 -6.25
N GLU A 78 4.67 11.57 -5.91
CA GLU A 78 5.26 12.74 -6.55
C GLU A 78 6.72 12.98 -6.14
N GLU A 79 7.09 12.64 -4.91
CA GLU A 79 8.45 12.84 -4.38
C GLU A 79 9.41 11.71 -4.73
N LEU A 80 8.91 10.47 -4.85
CA LEU A 80 9.75 9.33 -5.12
C LEU A 80 10.26 9.34 -6.57
N PRO A 81 11.56 9.03 -6.77
CA PRO A 81 12.08 8.84 -8.13
C PRO A 81 11.49 7.56 -8.73
N PRO A 82 11.47 7.44 -10.07
CA PRO A 82 11.08 6.19 -10.72
C PRO A 82 11.96 5.04 -10.25
N TYR A 83 11.37 3.89 -9.95
CA TYR A 83 12.12 2.69 -9.56
C TYR A 83 13.02 2.20 -10.70
N GLN A 84 12.49 2.22 -11.92
CA GLN A 84 13.24 1.87 -13.13
C GLN A 84 13.00 2.91 -14.21
N GLY A 85 14.07 3.31 -14.90
CA GLY A 85 13.99 4.14 -16.08
C GLY A 85 13.65 3.33 -17.31
N GLY A 86 13.01 3.95 -18.27
CA GLY A 86 12.66 3.32 -19.55
C GLY A 86 12.30 4.34 -20.61
N GLY A 87 12.24 3.89 -21.85
CA GLY A 87 11.81 4.73 -22.96
C GLY A 87 10.36 5.20 -22.79
N GLY A 88 10.06 6.41 -23.21
CA GLY A 88 8.70 6.96 -23.14
C GLY A 88 8.24 7.38 -21.75
N MET A 89 9.13 7.50 -20.79
CA MET A 89 8.81 8.01 -19.47
C MET A 89 8.47 9.50 -19.54
N ILE A 90 7.24 9.85 -19.11
CA ILE A 90 6.74 11.21 -19.13
C ILE A 90 6.31 11.60 -17.72
N ASN A 91 6.98 12.60 -17.14
CA ASN A 91 6.76 13.03 -15.75
C ASN A 91 5.29 13.41 -15.47
N LEU A 92 4.67 14.15 -16.38
CA LEU A 92 3.30 14.65 -16.16
C LEU A 92 2.23 13.58 -16.33
N SER A 93 2.43 12.60 -17.20
CA SER A 93 1.44 11.54 -17.40
C SER A 93 1.34 10.59 -16.20
N LEU A 94 2.41 10.42 -15.46
CA LEU A 94 2.40 9.61 -14.23
C LEU A 94 1.58 10.26 -13.11
N ILE A 95 1.45 11.58 -13.12
CA ILE A 95 0.69 12.34 -12.12
C ILE A 95 -0.81 12.32 -12.43
N HIS A 96 -1.18 12.20 -13.70
CA HIS A 96 -2.57 12.31 -14.17
C HIS A 96 -3.27 10.97 -14.36
N ILE A 97 -2.56 9.89 -14.22
CA ILE A 97 -3.13 8.54 -14.24
C ILE A 97 -3.54 8.15 -12.83
#